data_870d673f777191d68ef851c8d4163e57
#
_entry.id   870d673f777191d68ef851c8d4163e57
#
_cell.length_a   1.000
_cell.length_b   1.000
_cell.length_c   1.000
_cell.angle_alpha   90.00
_cell.angle_beta   90.00
_cell.angle_gamma   90.00
#
_symmetry.space_group_name_H-M   'P 1'
#
loop_
_entity.id
_entity.type
_entity.pdbx_description
1 polymer ?
#
loop_
_entity_poly.entity_id
_entity_poly.type
_entity_poly.pdbx_seq_one_letter_code
_entity_poly.pdbx_strand_id
1 'polypeptide(L)'
;MDPGGDAPPLGVGIMANPTIAPFIGSPGSVDYLAVTPDMFWTDHGLERDEHGRRFTDIPTWVGVLDQSGLPMVSHHIGLSIASAIPTDEEYVDQMAEWGRRWHAHWISEHLAFVAIAEGHGPTVAGLALVAPFDRDLLDLAVERARYVMKRTQRPFLLENAPYFVTFDDSDMSEPEFLNRFCAESGAGLLLDLHNLYCNAVNHRFSGHDFLDELDLSQVIEVHIANGNEIGGMYADSHSGAPPEPVWELLNDIVRRAPNLRGITFEMHDSYLPVIGFDGIAEVITRARRAWDGRQ
;
A
#
# COMPACT_ATOMS: atom_id res chain seq x y z
N MET A 1 21.55 -1.88 -3.10
CA MET A 1 20.98 -3.19 -2.71
C MET A 1 19.63 -3.29 -3.38
N ASP A 2 19.17 -4.49 -3.72
CA ASP A 2 17.80 -4.70 -4.21
C ASP A 2 16.81 -4.36 -3.08
N PRO A 3 15.94 -3.36 -3.22
CA PRO A 3 15.03 -2.92 -2.15
C PRO A 3 13.96 -3.98 -1.82
N GLY A 4 13.69 -4.94 -2.72
CA GLY A 4 12.82 -6.09 -2.44
C GLY A 4 13.53 -7.25 -1.73
N GLY A 5 14.83 -7.11 -1.42
CA GLY A 5 15.63 -8.18 -0.83
C GLY A 5 15.65 -9.44 -1.69
N ASP A 6 15.59 -10.61 -1.06
CA ASP A 6 15.58 -11.92 -1.75
C ASP A 6 14.17 -12.40 -2.14
N ALA A 7 13.15 -11.54 -2.05
CA ALA A 7 11.79 -11.94 -2.40
C ALA A 7 11.67 -12.32 -3.88
N PRO A 8 11.04 -13.44 -4.24
CA PRO A 8 10.85 -13.83 -5.63
C PRO A 8 9.78 -12.95 -6.30
N PRO A 9 9.70 -12.92 -7.64
CA PRO A 9 8.53 -12.41 -8.33
C PRO A 9 7.28 -13.20 -7.90
N LEU A 10 6.25 -12.48 -7.44
CA LEU A 10 5.01 -13.08 -6.94
C LEU A 10 3.93 -13.20 -8.02
N GLY A 11 3.90 -12.28 -9.00
CA GLY A 11 2.87 -12.29 -10.05
C GLY A 11 1.77 -11.28 -9.80
N VAL A 12 0.50 -11.71 -9.91
CA VAL A 12 -0.68 -10.86 -9.74
C VAL A 12 -1.47 -11.28 -8.53
N GLY A 13 -1.62 -10.37 -7.58
CA GLY A 13 -2.35 -10.53 -6.33
C GLY A 13 -3.61 -9.68 -6.25
N ILE A 14 -4.27 -9.81 -5.11
CA ILE A 14 -5.45 -9.03 -4.74
C ILE A 14 -5.36 -8.63 -3.27
N MET A 15 -5.92 -7.48 -2.91
CA MET A 15 -6.10 -7.10 -1.52
C MET A 15 -7.12 -8.04 -0.87
N ALA A 16 -6.67 -8.74 0.17
CA ALA A 16 -7.47 -9.76 0.84
C ALA A 16 -8.57 -9.14 1.71
N ASN A 17 -9.79 -9.60 1.54
CA ASN A 17 -10.88 -9.36 2.47
C ASN A 17 -11.81 -10.59 2.54
N PRO A 18 -12.59 -10.78 3.62
CA PRO A 18 -13.43 -11.96 3.79
C PRO A 18 -14.55 -12.11 2.76
N THR A 19 -15.00 -11.01 2.15
CA THR A 19 -16.11 -11.06 1.18
C THR A 19 -15.72 -11.75 -0.12
N ILE A 20 -14.43 -11.73 -0.46
CA ILE A 20 -13.87 -12.40 -1.65
C ILE A 20 -13.25 -13.77 -1.32
N ALA A 21 -13.43 -14.29 -0.12
CA ALA A 21 -12.90 -15.61 0.27
C ALA A 21 -13.23 -16.74 -0.72
N PRO A 22 -14.48 -16.83 -1.27
CA PRO A 22 -14.78 -17.84 -2.29
C PRO A 22 -13.97 -17.70 -3.57
N PHE A 23 -13.61 -16.46 -3.96
CA PHE A 23 -12.74 -16.19 -5.12
C PHE A 23 -11.31 -16.60 -4.81
N ILE A 24 -10.76 -16.16 -3.68
CA ILE A 24 -9.40 -16.49 -3.22
C ILE A 24 -9.21 -18.01 -3.11
N GLY A 25 -10.20 -18.74 -2.60
CA GLY A 25 -10.15 -20.19 -2.46
C GLY A 25 -10.21 -20.96 -3.79
N SER A 26 -10.44 -20.30 -4.91
CA SER A 26 -10.45 -20.94 -6.24
C SER A 26 -9.02 -21.10 -6.76
N PRO A 27 -8.57 -22.32 -7.12
CA PRO A 27 -7.20 -22.52 -7.60
C PRO A 27 -6.84 -21.65 -8.79
N GLY A 28 -5.72 -20.93 -8.71
CA GLY A 28 -5.22 -20.07 -9.78
C GLY A 28 -6.00 -18.76 -9.96
N SER A 29 -6.88 -18.39 -9.04
CA SER A 29 -7.56 -17.09 -9.06
C SER A 29 -6.57 -15.94 -8.99
N VAL A 30 -5.63 -15.99 -8.04
CA VAL A 30 -4.54 -15.04 -7.85
C VAL A 30 -3.24 -15.77 -7.51
N ASP A 31 -2.11 -15.07 -7.57
CA ASP A 31 -0.80 -15.65 -7.31
C ASP A 31 -0.33 -15.37 -5.87
N TYR A 32 -0.80 -14.30 -5.25
CA TYR A 32 -0.53 -13.93 -3.85
C TYR A 32 -1.64 -13.06 -3.27
N LEU A 33 -1.58 -12.82 -1.96
CA LEU A 33 -2.47 -11.91 -1.25
C LEU A 33 -1.69 -10.71 -0.71
N ALA A 34 -2.16 -9.50 -0.99
CA ALA A 34 -1.83 -8.33 -0.20
C ALA A 34 -2.83 -8.27 0.96
N VAL A 35 -2.31 -8.16 2.17
CA VAL A 35 -3.13 -8.16 3.38
C VAL A 35 -2.94 -6.86 4.12
N THR A 36 -4.05 -6.20 4.48
CA THR A 36 -4.02 -5.05 5.39
C THR A 36 -4.32 -5.54 6.81
N PRO A 37 -3.28 -5.84 7.62
CA PRO A 37 -3.46 -6.46 8.93
C PRO A 37 -4.33 -5.65 9.86
N ASP A 38 -4.33 -4.32 9.71
CA ASP A 38 -5.17 -3.38 10.47
C ASP A 38 -6.67 -3.70 10.39
N MET A 39 -7.09 -4.37 9.33
CA MET A 39 -8.47 -4.85 9.16
C MET A 39 -8.70 -6.23 9.78
N PHE A 40 -7.66 -6.96 10.17
CA PHE A 40 -7.72 -8.34 10.66
C PHE A 40 -7.55 -8.47 12.16
N TRP A 41 -7.27 -7.36 12.84
CA TRP A 41 -7.21 -7.28 14.30
C TRP A 41 -8.08 -6.15 14.84
N THR A 42 -8.36 -6.22 16.12
CA THR A 42 -8.92 -5.11 16.90
C THR A 42 -7.79 -4.47 17.68
N ASP A 43 -7.58 -3.16 17.54
CA ASP A 43 -6.72 -2.38 18.41
C ASP A 43 -7.56 -1.84 19.60
N HIS A 44 -7.28 -2.33 20.80
CA HIS A 44 -7.95 -1.91 22.04
C HIS A 44 -7.33 -0.64 22.63
N GLY A 45 -6.28 -0.11 22.01
CA GLY A 45 -5.57 1.08 22.49
C GLY A 45 -4.97 0.89 23.89
N LEU A 46 -5.04 1.95 24.70
CA LEU A 46 -4.52 1.94 26.06
C LEU A 46 -5.39 1.12 27.04
N GLU A 47 -6.66 0.93 26.74
CA GLU A 47 -7.60 0.18 27.61
C GLU A 47 -7.29 -1.31 27.65
N ARG A 48 -6.70 -1.84 26.58
CA ARG A 48 -6.41 -3.26 26.43
C ARG A 48 -7.67 -4.14 26.50
N ASP A 49 -7.52 -5.40 26.08
CA ASP A 49 -8.58 -6.40 26.30
C ASP A 49 -8.55 -6.96 27.74
N GLU A 50 -9.46 -7.87 28.05
CA GLU A 50 -9.56 -8.54 29.36
C GLU A 50 -8.31 -9.37 29.74
N HIS A 51 -7.42 -9.65 28.77
CA HIS A 51 -6.16 -10.34 28.96
C HIS A 51 -4.94 -9.40 28.92
N GLY A 52 -5.15 -8.09 28.88
CA GLY A 52 -4.11 -7.07 28.83
C GLY A 52 -3.45 -6.90 27.46
N ARG A 53 -4.04 -7.44 26.38
CA ARG A 53 -3.52 -7.33 25.01
C ARG A 53 -4.05 -6.06 24.36
N ARG A 54 -3.23 -5.39 23.59
CA ARG A 54 -3.64 -4.26 22.77
C ARG A 54 -4.27 -4.75 21.45
N PHE A 55 -3.65 -5.72 20.80
CA PHE A 55 -4.11 -6.25 19.51
C PHE A 55 -4.68 -7.65 19.68
N THR A 56 -5.84 -7.87 19.09
CA THR A 56 -6.50 -9.20 19.09
C THR A 56 -7.03 -9.52 17.71
N ASP A 57 -6.70 -10.69 17.20
CA ASP A 57 -7.18 -11.15 15.91
C ASP A 57 -8.70 -11.17 15.83
N ILE A 58 -9.23 -10.91 14.64
CA ILE A 58 -10.63 -11.18 14.29
C ILE A 58 -10.68 -12.59 13.67
N PRO A 59 -11.13 -13.63 14.41
CA PRO A 59 -10.90 -15.03 14.01
C PRO A 59 -11.51 -15.41 12.67
N THR A 60 -12.67 -14.83 12.33
CA THR A 60 -13.36 -15.10 11.05
C THR A 60 -12.57 -14.53 9.86
N TRP A 61 -11.84 -13.44 10.04
CA TRP A 61 -11.04 -12.81 9.02
C TRP A 61 -9.71 -13.54 8.85
N VAL A 62 -9.03 -13.81 9.95
CA VAL A 62 -7.77 -14.56 9.96
C VAL A 62 -7.95 -15.96 9.36
N GLY A 63 -9.08 -16.62 9.60
CA GLY A 63 -9.40 -17.93 9.03
C GLY A 63 -9.38 -17.98 7.50
N VAL A 64 -9.63 -16.86 6.80
CA VAL A 64 -9.52 -16.79 5.33
C VAL A 64 -8.06 -16.90 4.90
N LEU A 65 -7.17 -16.26 5.63
CA LEU A 65 -5.72 -16.29 5.35
C LEU A 65 -5.15 -17.69 5.62
N ASP A 66 -5.52 -18.31 6.75
CA ASP A 66 -5.09 -19.67 7.13
C ASP A 66 -5.42 -20.71 6.05
N GLN A 67 -6.54 -20.53 5.34
CA GLN A 67 -7.03 -21.46 4.34
C GLN A 67 -6.50 -21.20 2.92
N SER A 68 -5.95 -20.02 2.66
CA SER A 68 -5.55 -19.63 1.30
C SER A 68 -4.35 -20.41 0.78
N GLY A 69 -3.35 -20.66 1.63
CA GLY A 69 -2.08 -21.28 1.24
C GLY A 69 -1.25 -20.45 0.25
N LEU A 70 -1.62 -19.20 -0.02
CA LEU A 70 -0.96 -18.32 -0.97
C LEU A 70 0.20 -17.55 -0.31
N PRO A 71 1.23 -17.16 -1.08
CA PRO A 71 2.21 -16.16 -0.62
C PRO A 71 1.51 -14.88 -0.17
N MET A 72 2.11 -14.15 0.76
CA MET A 72 1.51 -12.93 1.30
C MET A 72 2.51 -11.77 1.35
N VAL A 73 1.97 -10.58 1.21
CA VAL A 73 2.62 -9.31 1.52
C VAL A 73 1.76 -8.57 2.55
N SER A 74 2.36 -7.68 3.33
CA SER A 74 1.68 -7.01 4.43
C SER A 74 1.65 -5.50 4.15
N HIS A 75 0.45 -4.97 3.93
CA HIS A 75 0.22 -3.57 3.61
C HIS A 75 -0.51 -2.89 4.78
N HIS A 76 0.17 -1.96 5.46
CA HIS A 76 -0.33 -1.33 6.68
C HIS A 76 -0.85 0.07 6.43
N ILE A 77 -1.69 0.56 7.36
CA ILE A 77 -2.26 1.91 7.34
C ILE A 77 -2.09 2.65 8.67
N GLY A 78 -1.69 1.95 9.73
CA GLY A 78 -1.65 2.49 11.08
C GLY A 78 -0.31 3.05 11.53
N LEU A 79 0.79 2.84 10.79
CA LEU A 79 2.11 3.35 11.15
C LEU A 79 2.17 4.88 11.15
N SER A 80 1.36 5.51 10.28
CA SER A 80 1.29 6.97 10.20
C SER A 80 2.67 7.61 10.00
N ILE A 81 3.42 7.12 9.01
CA ILE A 81 4.84 7.40 8.81
C ILE A 81 5.16 8.91 8.68
N ALA A 82 4.20 9.71 8.18
CA ALA A 82 4.33 11.15 8.00
C ALA A 82 3.85 11.97 9.21
N SER A 83 3.42 11.33 10.31
CA SER A 83 2.92 12.05 11.48
C SER A 83 4.05 12.65 12.33
N ALA A 84 3.82 13.82 12.92
CA ALA A 84 4.74 14.41 13.91
C ALA A 84 4.71 13.71 15.28
N ILE A 85 3.77 12.78 15.54
CA ILE A 85 3.74 12.03 16.80
C ILE A 85 4.89 11.00 16.83
N PRO A 86 5.37 10.59 18.01
CA PRO A 86 6.37 9.52 18.14
C PRO A 86 5.89 8.22 17.48
N THR A 87 6.83 7.45 16.94
CA THR A 87 6.54 6.12 16.41
C THR A 87 5.95 5.22 17.48
N ASP A 88 4.84 4.55 17.16
CA ASP A 88 4.21 3.57 18.03
C ASP A 88 4.98 2.25 18.00
N GLU A 89 5.87 2.05 18.95
CA GLU A 89 6.74 0.86 19.01
C GLU A 89 5.94 -0.43 19.14
N GLU A 90 4.81 -0.40 19.87
CA GLU A 90 3.97 -1.58 20.05
C GLU A 90 3.25 -1.96 18.76
N TYR A 91 2.85 -0.96 17.97
CA TYR A 91 2.30 -1.20 16.63
C TYR A 91 3.37 -1.82 15.72
N VAL A 92 4.60 -1.32 15.74
CA VAL A 92 5.70 -1.90 14.95
C VAL A 92 6.03 -3.33 15.42
N ASP A 93 5.91 -3.63 16.71
CA ASP A 93 6.04 -5.00 17.23
C ASP A 93 4.95 -5.91 16.69
N GLN A 94 3.72 -5.42 16.60
CA GLN A 94 2.60 -6.13 15.99
C GLN A 94 2.81 -6.37 14.48
N MET A 95 3.34 -5.37 13.74
CA MET A 95 3.74 -5.55 12.35
C MET A 95 4.78 -6.67 12.21
N ALA A 96 5.78 -6.71 13.12
CA ALA A 96 6.82 -7.72 13.11
C ALA A 96 6.27 -9.13 13.41
N GLU A 97 5.36 -9.25 14.35
CA GLU A 97 4.69 -10.52 14.67
C GLU A 97 3.86 -11.01 13.50
N TRP A 98 3.07 -10.14 12.90
CA TRP A 98 2.25 -10.43 11.74
C TRP A 98 3.10 -10.89 10.54
N GLY A 99 4.14 -10.12 10.20
CA GLY A 99 5.06 -10.46 9.12
C GLY A 99 5.77 -11.80 9.31
N ARG A 100 6.07 -12.18 10.57
CA ARG A 100 6.65 -13.49 10.88
C ARG A 100 5.63 -14.61 10.75
N ARG A 101 4.42 -14.44 11.29
CA ARG A 101 3.34 -15.43 11.29
C ARG A 101 2.96 -15.85 9.88
N TRP A 102 2.81 -14.86 9.00
CA TRP A 102 2.33 -15.07 7.63
C TRP A 102 3.46 -15.15 6.60
N HIS A 103 4.71 -15.12 7.05
CA HIS A 103 5.89 -15.12 6.17
C HIS A 103 5.83 -14.04 5.08
N ALA A 104 5.31 -12.85 5.44
CA ALA A 104 5.17 -11.76 4.49
C ALA A 104 6.50 -11.48 3.78
N HIS A 105 6.47 -11.36 2.45
CA HIS A 105 7.67 -11.11 1.65
C HIS A 105 8.21 -9.71 1.86
N TRP A 106 7.35 -8.71 2.02
CA TRP A 106 7.65 -7.34 2.38
C TRP A 106 6.51 -6.73 3.19
N ILE A 107 6.80 -5.58 3.75
CA ILE A 107 5.84 -4.74 4.48
C ILE A 107 5.75 -3.41 3.76
N SER A 108 4.56 -2.86 3.58
CA SER A 108 4.35 -1.54 2.99
C SER A 108 3.46 -0.66 3.86
N GLU A 109 3.56 0.65 3.65
CA GLU A 109 2.78 1.68 4.34
C GLU A 109 2.66 2.94 3.46
N HIS A 110 1.58 3.68 3.62
CA HIS A 110 1.31 4.92 2.89
C HIS A 110 2.21 6.08 3.34
N LEU A 111 2.64 6.91 2.40
CA LEU A 111 3.27 8.20 2.69
C LEU A 111 2.20 9.20 3.18
N ALA A 112 1.67 8.94 4.35
CA ALA A 112 0.58 9.71 4.93
C ALA A 112 0.66 9.72 6.47
N PHE A 113 -0.13 10.60 7.08
CA PHE A 113 -0.43 10.51 8.50
C PHE A 113 -1.94 10.31 8.71
N VAL A 114 -2.29 9.40 9.59
CA VAL A 114 -3.67 9.10 10.00
C VAL A 114 -3.94 9.51 11.44
N ALA A 115 -2.89 9.88 12.18
CA ALA A 115 -2.97 10.29 13.58
C ALA A 115 -2.26 11.62 13.79
N ILE A 116 -2.88 12.47 14.61
CA ILE A 116 -2.38 13.79 15.02
C ILE A 116 -2.26 13.87 16.54
N ALA A 117 -1.36 14.74 17.03
CA ALA A 117 -1.26 15.01 18.47
C ALA A 117 -2.38 15.96 18.90
N GLU A 118 -3.26 15.52 19.77
CA GLU A 118 -4.19 16.38 20.51
C GLU A 118 -3.91 16.27 22.01
N GLY A 119 -4.20 17.34 22.77
CA GLY A 119 -3.78 17.58 24.15
C GLY A 119 -3.88 16.45 25.18
N HIS A 120 -4.48 15.31 24.87
CA HIS A 120 -4.60 14.12 25.72
C HIS A 120 -4.07 12.83 25.09
N GLY A 121 -3.38 12.91 23.95
CA GLY A 121 -2.82 11.76 23.23
C GLY A 121 -3.07 11.82 21.72
N PRO A 122 -2.66 10.81 20.96
CA PRO A 122 -2.90 10.75 19.53
C PRO A 122 -4.40 10.56 19.23
N THR A 123 -4.90 11.38 18.32
CA THR A 123 -6.26 11.26 17.78
C THR A 123 -6.18 10.80 16.34
N VAL A 124 -6.95 9.77 15.97
CA VAL A 124 -7.03 9.28 14.59
C VAL A 124 -7.85 10.28 13.76
N ALA A 125 -7.28 10.76 12.66
CA ALA A 125 -7.92 11.73 11.78
C ALA A 125 -9.10 11.14 10.97
N GLY A 126 -9.18 9.80 10.88
CA GLY A 126 -10.19 9.09 10.09
C GLY A 126 -9.98 9.18 8.57
N LEU A 127 -8.90 9.80 8.14
CA LEU A 127 -8.50 9.99 6.76
C LEU A 127 -6.97 10.01 6.70
N ALA A 128 -6.40 9.39 5.67
CA ALA A 128 -4.99 9.54 5.34
C ALA A 128 -4.74 10.94 4.77
N LEU A 129 -3.81 11.67 5.38
CA LEU A 129 -3.44 13.03 5.01
C LEU A 129 -1.96 13.06 4.65
N VAL A 130 -1.61 13.86 3.65
CA VAL A 130 -0.22 14.09 3.25
C VAL A 130 0.35 15.33 3.94
N ALA A 131 1.67 15.38 4.04
CA ALA A 131 2.43 16.52 4.53
C ALA A 131 3.23 17.17 3.37
N PRO A 132 3.77 18.39 3.54
CA PRO A 132 4.66 18.98 2.54
C PRO A 132 5.84 18.05 2.22
N PHE A 133 6.20 17.94 0.94
CA PHE A 133 7.39 17.20 0.53
C PHE A 133 8.63 18.07 0.78
N ASP A 134 9.12 18.03 2.01
CA ASP A 134 10.25 18.81 2.49
C ASP A 134 11.32 17.92 3.15
N ARG A 135 12.41 18.54 3.59
CA ARG A 135 13.51 17.81 4.23
C ARG A 135 13.12 17.23 5.58
N ASP A 136 12.27 17.89 6.35
CA ASP A 136 11.87 17.43 7.68
C ASP A 136 11.01 16.17 7.59
N LEU A 137 10.04 16.13 6.65
CA LEU A 137 9.27 14.93 6.35
C LEU A 137 10.18 13.80 5.84
N LEU A 138 11.12 14.10 4.97
CA LEU A 138 12.03 13.10 4.42
C LEU A 138 12.88 12.46 5.53
N ASP A 139 13.49 13.26 6.41
CA ASP A 139 14.29 12.76 7.51
C ASP A 139 13.47 11.87 8.45
N LEU A 140 12.25 12.30 8.77
CA LEU A 140 11.31 11.55 9.59
C LEU A 140 10.93 10.19 8.97
N ALA A 141 10.55 10.20 7.69
CA ALA A 141 10.16 8.99 6.97
C ALA A 141 11.33 8.00 6.84
N VAL A 142 12.53 8.49 6.54
CA VAL A 142 13.76 7.69 6.46
C VAL A 142 14.10 7.04 7.80
N GLU A 143 14.04 7.79 8.90
CA GLU A 143 14.29 7.26 10.25
C GLU A 143 13.31 6.13 10.57
N ARG A 144 12.01 6.35 10.33
CA ARG A 144 10.95 5.37 10.61
C ARG A 144 11.06 4.14 9.75
N ALA A 145 11.30 4.28 8.45
CA ALA A 145 11.49 3.14 7.56
C ALA A 145 12.66 2.26 8.00
N ARG A 146 13.79 2.87 8.38
CA ARG A 146 14.94 2.14 8.92
C ARG A 146 14.61 1.42 10.23
N TYR A 147 13.84 2.08 11.11
CA TYR A 147 13.38 1.48 12.37
C TYR A 147 12.48 0.27 12.11
N VAL A 148 11.49 0.39 11.22
CA VAL A 148 10.58 -0.69 10.84
C VAL A 148 11.37 -1.87 10.23
N MET A 149 12.23 -1.61 9.24
CA MET A 149 13.05 -2.68 8.62
C MET A 149 13.93 -3.41 9.65
N LYS A 150 14.54 -2.66 10.55
CA LYS A 150 15.35 -3.23 11.64
C LYS A 150 14.51 -4.10 12.58
N ARG A 151 13.28 -3.66 12.92
CA ARG A 151 12.42 -4.34 13.89
C ARG A 151 11.72 -5.56 13.30
N THR A 152 11.27 -5.45 12.07
CA THR A 152 10.52 -6.51 11.37
C THR A 152 11.41 -7.52 10.68
N GLN A 153 12.66 -7.16 10.35
CA GLN A 153 13.58 -7.94 9.52
C GLN A 153 12.98 -8.28 8.15
N ARG A 154 12.22 -7.33 7.57
CA ARG A 154 11.58 -7.42 6.26
C ARG A 154 11.93 -6.21 5.41
N PRO A 155 11.94 -6.33 4.07
CA PRO A 155 11.92 -5.19 3.19
C PRO A 155 10.73 -4.29 3.52
N PHE A 156 10.91 -2.98 3.42
CA PHE A 156 9.86 -1.99 3.61
C PHE A 156 9.64 -1.22 2.31
N LEU A 157 8.39 -1.03 1.94
CA LEU A 157 7.99 -0.26 0.76
C LEU A 157 7.16 0.94 1.21
N LEU A 158 7.47 2.11 0.65
CA LEU A 158 6.66 3.30 0.85
C LEU A 158 5.71 3.46 -0.34
N GLU A 159 4.46 3.73 -0.05
CA GLU A 159 3.43 3.96 -1.05
C GLU A 159 3.15 5.45 -1.25
N ASN A 160 3.03 5.89 -2.51
CA ASN A 160 2.54 7.22 -2.85
C ASN A 160 1.04 7.32 -2.55
N ALA A 161 0.67 8.28 -1.71
CA ALA A 161 -0.72 8.46 -1.27
C ALA A 161 -1.50 9.44 -2.19
N PRO A 162 -2.84 9.33 -2.27
CA PRO A 162 -3.65 10.35 -2.92
C PRO A 162 -3.68 11.61 -2.05
N TYR A 163 -3.64 12.80 -2.70
CA TYR A 163 -3.76 14.08 -2.00
C TYR A 163 -4.71 15.03 -2.72
N PHE A 164 -5.39 15.87 -1.92
CA PHE A 164 -6.40 16.80 -2.39
C PHE A 164 -5.97 18.26 -2.22
N VAL A 165 -4.85 18.48 -1.58
CA VAL A 165 -4.25 19.80 -1.34
C VAL A 165 -2.77 19.74 -1.64
N THR A 166 -2.21 20.85 -2.09
CA THR A 166 -0.77 21.07 -2.24
C THR A 166 -0.29 22.08 -1.22
N PHE A 167 0.99 22.04 -0.90
CA PHE A 167 1.62 22.92 0.07
C PHE A 167 2.65 23.80 -0.61
N ASP A 168 2.56 25.11 -0.39
CA ASP A 168 3.49 26.09 -0.99
C ASP A 168 4.91 25.99 -0.40
N ASP A 169 5.05 25.35 0.77
CA ASP A 169 6.31 25.12 1.48
C ASP A 169 6.96 23.76 1.15
N SER A 170 6.40 22.99 0.22
CA SER A 170 7.10 21.85 -0.36
C SER A 170 8.31 22.32 -1.16
N ASP A 171 9.49 21.79 -0.84
CA ASP A 171 10.76 22.14 -1.52
C ASP A 171 11.24 21.06 -2.49
N MET A 172 10.51 19.95 -2.61
CA MET A 172 10.73 18.84 -3.53
C MET A 172 9.46 18.49 -4.30
N SER A 173 9.61 17.95 -5.52
CA SER A 173 8.53 17.23 -6.18
C SER A 173 8.31 15.87 -5.50
N GLU A 174 7.12 15.27 -5.67
CA GLU A 174 6.85 13.93 -5.12
C GLU A 174 7.83 12.86 -5.67
N PRO A 175 8.14 12.78 -6.98
CA PRO A 175 9.15 11.86 -7.49
C PRO A 175 10.54 12.10 -6.89
N GLU A 176 10.97 13.36 -6.71
CA GLU A 176 12.24 13.69 -6.06
C GLU A 176 12.26 13.20 -4.61
N PHE A 177 11.17 13.43 -3.86
CA PHE A 177 11.04 12.95 -2.49
C PHE A 177 11.15 11.43 -2.42
N LEU A 178 10.41 10.70 -3.24
CA LEU A 178 10.43 9.23 -3.28
C LEU A 178 11.80 8.68 -3.65
N ASN A 179 12.47 9.27 -4.64
CA ASN A 179 13.83 8.89 -5.03
C ASN A 179 14.83 9.08 -3.88
N ARG A 180 14.76 10.22 -3.19
CA ARG A 180 15.62 10.51 -2.03
C ARG A 180 15.31 9.58 -0.86
N PHE A 181 14.02 9.35 -0.59
CA PHE A 181 13.61 8.41 0.45
C PHE A 181 14.22 7.02 0.24
N CYS A 182 14.12 6.46 -0.95
CA CYS A 182 14.72 5.16 -1.25
C CYS A 182 16.24 5.16 -1.10
N ALA A 183 16.89 6.18 -1.67
CA ALA A 183 18.36 6.30 -1.61
C ALA A 183 18.88 6.43 -0.17
N GLU A 184 18.18 7.18 0.69
CA GLU A 184 18.59 7.43 2.07
C GLU A 184 18.16 6.32 3.02
N SER A 185 16.95 5.74 2.87
CA SER A 185 16.46 4.71 3.78
C SER A 185 16.97 3.30 3.45
N GLY A 186 17.17 3.00 2.16
CA GLY A 186 17.37 1.64 1.65
C GLY A 186 16.06 0.84 1.49
N ALA A 187 14.91 1.50 1.66
CA ALA A 187 13.58 0.95 1.40
C ALA A 187 13.26 1.01 -0.10
N GLY A 188 12.23 0.26 -0.53
CA GLY A 188 11.69 0.33 -1.88
C GLY A 188 10.38 1.12 -1.97
N LEU A 189 9.76 1.04 -3.15
CA LEU A 189 8.47 1.65 -3.42
C LEU A 189 7.41 0.60 -3.71
N LEU A 190 6.24 0.81 -3.13
CA LEU A 190 4.97 0.39 -3.65
C LEU A 190 4.43 1.59 -4.43
N LEU A 191 4.30 1.45 -5.74
CA LEU A 191 3.77 2.51 -6.58
C LEU A 191 2.29 2.23 -6.88
N ASP A 192 1.39 2.98 -6.23
CA ASP A 192 -0.02 2.93 -6.58
C ASP A 192 -0.29 3.80 -7.81
N LEU A 193 -0.63 3.14 -8.93
CA LEU A 193 -0.89 3.79 -10.20
C LEU A 193 -2.25 4.48 -10.23
N HIS A 194 -3.18 4.07 -9.37
CA HIS A 194 -4.47 4.73 -9.25
C HIS A 194 -4.35 6.00 -8.42
N ASN A 195 -3.57 6.00 -7.32
CA ASN A 195 -3.24 7.20 -6.56
C ASN A 195 -2.50 8.23 -7.43
N LEU A 196 -1.53 7.76 -8.22
CA LEU A 196 -0.87 8.61 -9.22
C LEU A 196 -1.88 9.20 -10.21
N TYR A 197 -2.81 8.40 -10.72
CA TYR A 197 -3.87 8.89 -11.62
C TYR A 197 -4.81 9.89 -10.92
N CYS A 198 -5.23 9.64 -9.68
CA CYS A 198 -6.01 10.57 -8.87
C CYS A 198 -5.30 11.92 -8.74
N ASN A 199 -4.03 11.89 -8.36
CA ASN A 199 -3.21 13.09 -8.20
C ASN A 199 -3.04 13.84 -9.54
N ALA A 200 -2.76 13.11 -10.64
CA ALA A 200 -2.62 13.67 -11.97
C ALA A 200 -3.89 14.40 -12.45
N VAL A 201 -5.07 13.81 -12.23
CA VAL A 201 -6.37 14.41 -12.56
C VAL A 201 -6.63 15.65 -11.71
N ASN A 202 -6.47 15.55 -10.40
CA ASN A 202 -6.80 16.62 -9.46
C ASN A 202 -5.86 17.81 -9.57
N HIS A 203 -4.57 17.59 -9.80
CA HIS A 203 -3.53 18.62 -9.83
C HIS A 203 -3.02 18.93 -11.23
N ARG A 204 -3.57 18.29 -12.29
CA ARG A 204 -3.35 18.59 -13.71
C ARG A 204 -1.90 18.44 -14.17
N PHE A 205 -1.27 17.33 -13.79
CA PHE A 205 0.03 16.92 -14.30
C PHE A 205 -0.06 15.61 -15.08
N SER A 206 1.02 15.21 -15.74
CA SER A 206 1.10 13.95 -16.49
C SER A 206 1.61 12.82 -15.61
N GLY A 207 0.85 11.71 -15.49
CA GLY A 207 1.33 10.51 -14.81
C GLY A 207 2.57 9.90 -15.48
N HIS A 208 2.70 10.02 -16.81
CA HIS A 208 3.90 9.55 -17.52
C HIS A 208 5.13 10.41 -17.21
N ASP A 209 4.98 11.74 -17.12
CA ASP A 209 6.09 12.64 -16.74
C ASP A 209 6.55 12.32 -15.32
N PHE A 210 5.62 12.02 -14.40
CA PHE A 210 5.95 11.55 -13.06
C PHE A 210 6.80 10.25 -13.10
N LEU A 211 6.40 9.27 -13.93
CA LEU A 211 7.17 8.02 -14.08
C LEU A 211 8.55 8.25 -14.71
N ASP A 212 8.71 9.29 -15.54
CA ASP A 212 9.99 9.64 -16.14
C ASP A 212 10.98 10.27 -15.14
N GLU A 213 10.47 10.91 -14.08
CA GLU A 213 11.28 11.49 -13.00
C GLU A 213 11.60 10.48 -11.90
N LEU A 214 10.83 9.37 -11.79
CA LEU A 214 10.99 8.37 -10.74
C LEU A 214 12.07 7.35 -11.08
N ASP A 215 12.89 6.97 -10.10
CA ASP A 215 13.80 5.82 -10.22
C ASP A 215 13.01 4.51 -10.14
N LEU A 216 12.58 4.02 -11.30
CA LEU A 216 11.76 2.82 -11.41
C LEU A 216 12.46 1.54 -10.97
N SER A 217 13.78 1.58 -10.72
CA SER A 217 14.49 0.44 -10.13
C SER A 217 14.14 0.20 -8.65
N GLN A 218 13.52 1.20 -8.00
CA GLN A 218 13.08 1.11 -6.61
C GLN A 218 11.66 0.53 -6.48
N VAL A 219 10.92 0.40 -7.58
CA VAL A 219 9.53 -0.10 -7.57
C VAL A 219 9.54 -1.63 -7.47
N ILE A 220 8.97 -2.14 -6.38
CA ILE A 220 8.87 -3.57 -6.06
C ILE A 220 7.44 -4.08 -6.27
N GLU A 221 6.45 -3.28 -5.93
CA GLU A 221 5.04 -3.60 -6.08
C GLU A 221 4.31 -2.43 -6.75
N VAL A 222 3.27 -2.73 -7.51
CA VAL A 222 2.32 -1.73 -7.98
C VAL A 222 0.92 -2.09 -7.55
N HIS A 223 0.13 -1.08 -7.17
CA HIS A 223 -1.29 -1.22 -6.96
C HIS A 223 -2.08 -0.65 -8.14
N ILE A 224 -3.21 -1.28 -8.42
CA ILE A 224 -4.20 -0.85 -9.41
C ILE A 224 -5.59 -0.88 -8.78
N ALA A 225 -6.33 0.20 -8.92
CA ALA A 225 -7.66 0.36 -8.36
C ALA A 225 -8.53 1.23 -9.27
N ASN A 226 -9.72 1.57 -8.80
CA ASN A 226 -10.62 2.55 -9.41
C ASN A 226 -11.13 3.53 -8.37
N GLY A 227 -11.54 4.70 -8.82
CA GLY A 227 -12.10 5.75 -7.99
C GLY A 227 -13.41 6.32 -8.51
N ASN A 228 -13.89 7.33 -7.81
CA ASN A 228 -15.09 8.06 -8.17
C ASN A 228 -14.87 9.57 -8.04
N GLU A 229 -15.59 10.34 -8.84
CA GLU A 229 -15.67 11.79 -8.64
C GLU A 229 -16.56 12.08 -7.41
N ILE A 230 -16.00 12.78 -6.43
CA ILE A 230 -16.67 13.19 -5.20
C ILE A 230 -16.41 14.67 -4.96
N GLY A 231 -17.45 15.49 -4.99
CA GLY A 231 -17.32 16.92 -4.72
C GLY A 231 -16.45 17.71 -5.70
N GLY A 232 -16.29 17.22 -6.94
CA GLY A 232 -15.46 17.86 -7.96
C GLY A 232 -13.98 17.45 -7.93
N MET A 233 -13.63 16.49 -7.07
CA MET A 233 -12.31 15.85 -7.02
C MET A 233 -12.45 14.36 -7.36
N TYR A 234 -11.46 13.80 -8.04
CA TYR A 234 -11.39 12.36 -8.26
C TYR A 234 -10.75 11.72 -7.04
N ALA A 235 -11.49 10.84 -6.39
CA ALA A 235 -11.09 10.24 -5.11
C ALA A 235 -10.78 8.75 -5.28
N ASP A 236 -9.79 8.30 -4.54
CA ASP A 236 -9.46 6.90 -4.39
C ASP A 236 -10.51 6.21 -3.52
N SER A 237 -11.45 5.53 -4.16
CA SER A 237 -12.57 4.85 -3.49
C SER A 237 -12.58 3.34 -3.72
N HIS A 238 -11.59 2.82 -4.43
CA HIS A 238 -11.45 1.38 -4.75
C HIS A 238 -12.75 0.80 -5.37
N SER A 239 -13.37 1.56 -6.30
CA SER A 239 -14.75 1.37 -6.72
C SER A 239 -14.97 0.31 -7.81
N GLY A 240 -13.99 -0.52 -8.11
CA GLY A 240 -14.10 -1.61 -9.08
C GLY A 240 -12.94 -1.69 -10.06
N ALA A 241 -13.22 -2.06 -11.32
CA ALA A 241 -12.17 -2.28 -12.32
C ALA A 241 -11.41 -0.98 -12.64
N PRO A 242 -10.06 -1.01 -12.73
CA PRO A 242 -9.25 0.15 -13.04
C PRO A 242 -9.66 0.82 -14.37
N PRO A 243 -9.65 2.17 -14.44
CA PRO A 243 -9.91 2.90 -15.67
C PRO A 243 -8.75 2.77 -16.65
N GLU A 244 -9.00 3.02 -17.94
CA GLU A 244 -8.00 2.82 -18.99
C GLU A 244 -6.68 3.56 -18.76
N PRO A 245 -6.64 4.82 -18.25
CA PRO A 245 -5.37 5.48 -17.96
C PRO A 245 -4.49 4.72 -16.95
N VAL A 246 -5.08 4.05 -15.95
CA VAL A 246 -4.33 3.22 -14.99
C VAL A 246 -3.72 2.00 -15.69
N TRP A 247 -4.43 1.40 -16.65
CA TRP A 247 -3.89 0.31 -17.46
C TRP A 247 -2.75 0.77 -18.38
N GLU A 248 -2.83 1.98 -18.93
CA GLU A 248 -1.74 2.57 -19.73
C GLU A 248 -0.48 2.75 -18.88
N LEU A 249 -0.60 3.31 -17.66
CA LEU A 249 0.49 3.42 -16.72
C LEU A 249 1.05 2.04 -16.33
N LEU A 250 0.18 1.04 -16.08
CA LEU A 250 0.62 -0.32 -15.77
C LEU A 250 1.43 -0.92 -16.92
N ASN A 251 0.96 -0.79 -18.16
CA ASN A 251 1.68 -1.28 -19.33
C ASN A 251 3.03 -0.59 -19.54
N ASP A 252 3.19 0.66 -19.10
CA ASP A 252 4.46 1.35 -19.13
C ASP A 252 5.40 0.86 -18.03
N ILE A 253 4.92 0.80 -16.78
CA ILE A 253 5.74 0.43 -15.61
C ILE A 253 6.27 -1.00 -15.69
N VAL A 254 5.46 -1.97 -16.16
CA VAL A 254 5.89 -3.37 -16.24
C VAL A 254 7.06 -3.60 -17.21
N ARG A 255 7.26 -2.70 -18.17
CA ARG A 255 8.40 -2.75 -19.11
C ARG A 255 9.64 -2.03 -18.57
N ARG A 256 9.46 -1.07 -17.66
CA ARG A 256 10.51 -0.14 -17.22
C ARG A 256 11.05 -0.43 -15.82
N ALA A 257 10.25 -1.09 -14.95
CA ALA A 257 10.63 -1.40 -13.57
C ALA A 257 11.31 -2.78 -13.48
N PRO A 258 12.65 -2.84 -13.43
CA PRO A 258 13.38 -4.12 -13.51
C PRO A 258 13.22 -4.99 -12.26
N ASN A 259 12.89 -4.38 -11.12
CA ASN A 259 12.76 -5.05 -9.83
C ASN A 259 11.30 -5.28 -9.42
N LEU A 260 10.34 -5.03 -10.31
CA LEU A 260 8.91 -5.27 -10.04
C LEU A 260 8.65 -6.75 -9.73
N ARG A 261 8.03 -7.01 -8.58
CA ARG A 261 7.76 -8.36 -8.07
C ARG A 261 6.28 -8.70 -7.94
N GLY A 262 5.40 -7.70 -7.89
CA GLY A 262 3.97 -7.92 -7.74
C GLY A 262 3.11 -6.81 -8.34
N ILE A 263 1.91 -7.21 -8.78
CA ILE A 263 0.81 -6.31 -9.14
C ILE A 263 -0.36 -6.68 -8.23
N THR A 264 -0.85 -5.76 -7.41
CA THR A 264 -2.02 -5.98 -6.55
C THR A 264 -3.22 -5.24 -7.10
N PHE A 265 -4.33 -5.93 -7.23
CA PHE A 265 -5.63 -5.30 -7.46
C PHE A 265 -6.30 -4.98 -6.12
N GLU A 266 -6.70 -3.73 -5.94
CA GLU A 266 -7.42 -3.25 -4.78
C GLU A 266 -8.87 -2.93 -5.11
N MET A 267 -9.77 -3.39 -4.25
CA MET A 267 -11.19 -3.12 -4.36
C MET A 267 -11.84 -3.09 -2.99
N HIS A 268 -12.60 -2.05 -2.71
CA HIS A 268 -13.41 -2.01 -1.50
C HIS A 268 -14.57 -3.01 -1.60
N ASP A 269 -14.84 -3.76 -0.54
CA ASP A 269 -15.80 -4.86 -0.50
C ASP A 269 -17.24 -4.45 -0.84
N SER A 270 -17.63 -3.21 -0.55
CA SER A 270 -18.95 -2.67 -0.91
C SER A 270 -19.23 -2.63 -2.42
N TYR A 271 -18.19 -2.70 -3.25
CA TYR A 271 -18.34 -2.75 -4.71
C TYR A 271 -18.40 -4.16 -5.29
N LEU A 272 -18.23 -5.20 -4.46
CA LEU A 272 -18.37 -6.58 -4.90
C LEU A 272 -19.72 -6.88 -5.59
N PRO A 273 -20.87 -6.36 -5.10
CA PRO A 273 -22.14 -6.55 -5.80
C PRO A 273 -22.20 -5.93 -7.21
N VAL A 274 -21.37 -4.95 -7.49
CA VAL A 274 -21.32 -4.24 -8.79
C VAL A 274 -20.39 -4.96 -9.76
N ILE A 275 -19.17 -5.28 -9.34
CA ILE A 275 -18.15 -5.90 -10.20
C ILE A 275 -18.35 -7.41 -10.35
N GLY A 276 -18.78 -8.09 -9.27
CA GLY A 276 -18.89 -9.55 -9.20
C GLY A 276 -17.56 -10.28 -9.28
N PHE A 277 -17.57 -11.59 -9.06
CA PHE A 277 -16.36 -12.41 -9.19
C PHE A 277 -15.85 -12.51 -10.63
N ASP A 278 -16.73 -12.46 -11.61
CA ASP A 278 -16.35 -12.48 -13.03
C ASP A 278 -15.56 -11.21 -13.37
N GLY A 279 -16.01 -10.04 -12.93
CA GLY A 279 -15.27 -8.80 -13.15
C GLY A 279 -13.93 -8.77 -12.45
N ILE A 280 -13.83 -9.30 -11.22
CA ILE A 280 -12.53 -9.48 -10.55
C ILE A 280 -11.62 -10.38 -11.39
N ALA A 281 -12.13 -11.52 -11.89
CA ALA A 281 -11.37 -12.44 -12.73
C ALA A 281 -10.87 -11.79 -14.03
N GLU A 282 -11.68 -10.91 -14.64
CA GLU A 282 -11.30 -10.13 -15.82
C GLU A 282 -10.15 -9.16 -15.51
N VAL A 283 -10.20 -8.44 -14.38
CA VAL A 283 -9.13 -7.55 -13.95
C VAL A 283 -7.83 -8.34 -13.73
N ILE A 284 -7.87 -9.43 -12.98
CA ILE A 284 -6.71 -10.30 -12.72
C ILE A 284 -6.14 -10.86 -14.03
N THR A 285 -7.01 -11.29 -14.94
CA THR A 285 -6.59 -11.80 -16.25
C THR A 285 -5.88 -10.71 -17.08
N ARG A 286 -6.40 -9.48 -17.06
CA ARG A 286 -5.76 -8.35 -17.76
C ARG A 286 -4.43 -7.99 -17.13
N ALA A 287 -4.35 -7.95 -15.81
CA ALA A 287 -3.10 -7.69 -15.08
C ALA A 287 -2.03 -8.77 -15.36
N ARG A 288 -2.43 -10.06 -15.45
CA ARG A 288 -1.52 -11.15 -15.84
C ARG A 288 -0.97 -10.98 -17.26
N ARG A 289 -1.79 -10.54 -18.20
CA ARG A 289 -1.30 -10.24 -19.57
C ARG A 289 -0.24 -9.13 -19.55
N ALA A 290 -0.44 -8.08 -18.75
CA ALA A 290 0.57 -7.05 -18.59
C ALA A 290 1.83 -7.62 -17.93
N TRP A 291 1.67 -8.40 -16.87
CA TRP A 291 2.77 -9.08 -16.17
C TRP A 291 3.60 -9.99 -17.08
N ASP A 292 2.98 -10.81 -17.92
CA ASP A 292 3.65 -11.72 -18.85
C ASP A 292 4.34 -10.98 -20.01
N GLY A 293 3.88 -9.76 -20.32
CA GLY A 293 4.47 -8.89 -21.34
C GLY A 293 5.74 -8.14 -20.95
N ARG A 294 6.36 -8.43 -19.80
CA ARG A 294 7.56 -7.76 -19.25
C ARG A 294 8.88 -8.08 -19.99
N GLN A 295 8.87 -8.86 -21.06
CA GLN A 295 10.09 -9.27 -21.78
C GLN A 295 10.74 -8.17 -22.59
#